data_8087af75bf6b2b198dd64cec86a5e996
#
_entry.id   8087af75bf6b2b198dd64cec86a5e996
#
_cell.length_a   1.000
_cell.length_b   1.000
_cell.length_c   1.000
_cell.angle_alpha   90.00
_cell.angle_beta   90.00
_cell.angle_gamma   90.00
#
_symmetry.space_group_name_H-M   'P 1'
#
loop_
_entity.id
_entity.type
_entity.pdbx_description
1 polymer ?
#
loop_
_entity_poly.entity_id
_entity_poly.type
_entity_poly.pdbx_seq_one_letter_code
_entity_poly.pdbx_strand_id
1 'polypeptide(L)'
;VIYWLLAAAAIALLLVRYGLPGFSGSKPVRDLPEASPYRIYTDRFDTILNAEEYSEFLHKRSEPGANHVPEAIDERLVRLTDWQERVDEYEDLFNALSGNWVTLEAEIDELQYLAKDMAITLLIDQSGSLLGDKIMHLAAATRWLAQEFEKRGLVFEILGFTTSMWKGGQSRTQWLADGRPEYPGRLNDLLHLVYKSYDDKLSEDAIRTMVHPQLLRENVDGEALQWAADRLDRRKEDGKLLVIVSDGAPVDDSTLVQNGPSFMVRHLSAVRDAIADADSIQLGGVGIGYDVGLYYSVSESDEDLTKIPKRIIEVCKALALHAGK
;
A
#
# COMPACT_ATOMS: atom_id res chain seq x y z
N VAL A 1 -19.94 1.80 -16.53
CA VAL A 1 -20.47 3.18 -16.49
C VAL A 1 -21.31 3.38 -15.22
N ILE A 2 -22.19 2.43 -14.84
CA ILE A 2 -23.08 2.57 -13.66
C ILE A 2 -22.29 2.54 -12.33
N TYR A 3 -21.26 1.73 -12.20
CA TYR A 3 -20.41 1.67 -10.99
C TYR A 3 -19.58 2.94 -10.74
N TRP A 4 -19.16 3.61 -11.79
CA TRP A 4 -18.46 4.90 -11.70
C TRP A 4 -19.34 6.02 -11.18
N LEU A 5 -20.61 6.02 -11.58
CA LEU A 5 -21.60 6.98 -11.07
C LEU A 5 -21.96 6.72 -9.61
N LEU A 6 -21.93 5.46 -9.16
CA LEU A 6 -22.21 5.10 -7.76
C LEU A 6 -21.03 5.42 -6.83
N ALA A 7 -19.80 5.21 -7.27
CA ALA A 7 -18.61 5.61 -6.51
C ALA A 7 -18.48 7.13 -6.39
N ALA A 8 -18.70 7.87 -7.49
CA ALA A 8 -18.73 9.33 -7.46
C ALA A 8 -19.88 9.87 -6.61
N ALA A 9 -21.04 9.22 -6.63
CA ALA A 9 -22.19 9.59 -5.79
C ALA A 9 -21.95 9.26 -4.31
N ALA A 10 -21.23 8.19 -3.98
CA ALA A 10 -20.87 7.86 -2.60
C ALA A 10 -19.87 8.88 -2.02
N ILE A 11 -18.88 9.30 -2.81
CA ILE A 11 -17.93 10.36 -2.43
C ILE A 11 -18.66 11.71 -2.28
N ALA A 12 -19.58 12.05 -3.17
CA ALA A 12 -20.39 13.26 -3.07
C ALA A 12 -21.34 13.22 -1.86
N LEU A 13 -21.92 12.06 -1.52
CA LEU A 13 -22.80 11.90 -0.35
C LEU A 13 -22.01 11.94 0.97
N LEU A 14 -20.77 11.46 1.01
CA LEU A 14 -19.88 11.60 2.17
C LEU A 14 -19.48 13.07 2.38
N LEU A 15 -19.20 13.82 1.31
CA LEU A 15 -18.90 15.25 1.39
C LEU A 15 -20.10 16.10 1.85
N VAL A 16 -21.34 15.70 1.51
CA VAL A 16 -22.57 16.40 1.93
C VAL A 16 -23.00 16.00 3.35
N ARG A 17 -22.74 14.77 3.80
CA ARG A 17 -23.20 14.27 5.09
C ARG A 17 -22.29 14.63 6.27
N TYR A 18 -21.01 14.89 6.00
CA TYR A 18 -20.04 15.32 7.01
C TYR A 18 -19.57 16.75 6.74
N GLY A 19 -20.54 17.70 6.66
CA GLY A 19 -20.24 19.10 6.47
C GLY A 19 -19.09 19.55 7.38
N LEU A 20 -17.94 19.85 6.78
CA LEU A 20 -16.75 20.30 7.49
C LEU A 20 -17.03 21.69 8.07
N PRO A 21 -16.94 21.90 9.38
CA PRO A 21 -17.04 23.24 9.95
C PRO A 21 -15.80 24.03 9.53
N GLY A 22 -15.99 25.08 8.74
CA GLY A 22 -14.93 26.03 8.40
C GLY A 22 -14.70 26.31 6.91
N PHE A 23 -15.44 25.71 5.99
CA PHE A 23 -15.36 26.04 4.56
C PHE A 23 -16.44 27.03 4.12
N SER A 24 -16.39 28.25 4.63
CA SER A 24 -17.06 29.36 3.97
C SER A 24 -16.10 30.05 3.00
N GLY A 25 -16.27 29.76 1.72
CA GLY A 25 -15.50 30.38 0.66
C GLY A 25 -14.86 29.38 -0.32
N SER A 26 -15.59 28.32 -0.70
CA SER A 26 -15.18 27.49 -1.83
C SER A 26 -15.31 28.30 -3.13
N LYS A 27 -14.16 28.74 -3.68
CA LYS A 27 -14.11 29.06 -5.10
C LYS A 27 -14.60 27.82 -5.88
N PRO A 28 -15.40 28.00 -6.96
CA PRO A 28 -15.82 26.88 -7.76
C PRO A 28 -14.59 26.07 -8.17
N VAL A 29 -14.72 24.73 -8.17
CA VAL A 29 -13.70 23.83 -8.71
C VAL A 29 -13.39 24.34 -10.11
N ARG A 30 -12.26 25.04 -10.27
CA ARG A 30 -11.78 25.44 -11.58
C ARG A 30 -11.49 24.18 -12.36
N ASP A 31 -11.88 24.15 -13.62
CA ASP A 31 -11.41 23.13 -14.56
C ASP A 31 -9.88 23.12 -14.52
N LEU A 32 -9.32 22.14 -13.80
CA LEU A 32 -7.89 21.96 -13.70
C LEU A 32 -7.38 21.56 -15.10
N PRO A 33 -6.26 22.13 -15.58
CA PRO A 33 -5.67 21.65 -16.82
C PRO A 33 -5.49 20.15 -16.72
N GLU A 34 -6.04 19.42 -17.64
CA GLU A 34 -6.07 17.95 -17.69
C GLU A 34 -4.66 17.31 -17.72
N ALA A 35 -3.63 18.13 -17.77
CA ALA A 35 -2.25 17.76 -18.05
C ALA A 35 -1.19 18.34 -17.12
N SER A 36 -1.51 18.67 -15.85
CA SER A 36 -0.42 19.02 -14.92
C SER A 36 0.44 17.79 -14.64
N PRO A 37 1.78 17.84 -14.87
CA PRO A 37 2.67 16.73 -14.56
C PRO A 37 2.63 16.44 -13.05
N TYR A 38 2.87 15.18 -12.68
CA TYR A 38 2.99 14.83 -11.27
C TYR A 38 4.17 15.59 -10.65
N ARG A 39 3.96 16.05 -9.43
CA ARG A 39 4.98 16.70 -8.61
C ARG A 39 4.72 16.48 -7.13
N ILE A 40 5.74 16.62 -6.33
CA ILE A 40 5.74 16.52 -4.88
C ILE A 40 5.89 17.94 -4.33
N TYR A 41 5.05 18.35 -3.38
CA TYR A 41 5.19 19.65 -2.72
C TYR A 41 6.49 19.67 -1.90
N THR A 42 6.66 18.67 -1.07
CA THR A 42 7.89 18.37 -0.32
C THR A 42 7.93 16.91 0.07
N ASP A 43 9.11 16.32 0.06
CA ASP A 43 9.43 14.96 0.53
C ASP A 43 10.15 14.96 1.89
N ARG A 44 10.34 16.15 2.46
CA ARG A 44 11.11 16.35 3.71
C ARG A 44 10.57 15.54 4.88
N PHE A 45 9.32 15.19 4.88
CA PHE A 45 8.62 14.52 5.96
C PHE A 45 8.29 13.05 5.64
N ASP A 46 8.74 12.59 4.49
CA ASP A 46 8.60 11.19 4.09
C ASP A 46 9.51 10.32 4.95
N THR A 47 9.03 9.14 5.27
CA THR A 47 9.71 8.23 6.19
C THR A 47 9.72 6.82 5.62
N ILE A 48 10.87 6.16 5.72
CA ILE A 48 11.03 4.73 5.46
C ILE A 48 11.52 4.09 6.76
N LEU A 49 10.82 3.05 7.23
CA LEU A 49 11.11 2.35 8.48
C LEU A 49 11.20 0.85 8.26
N ASN A 50 12.00 0.16 9.07
CA ASN A 50 11.71 -1.24 9.36
C ASN A 50 10.40 -1.33 10.16
N ALA A 51 9.56 -2.31 9.84
CA ALA A 51 8.25 -2.42 10.47
C ALA A 51 8.33 -2.61 11.99
N GLU A 52 9.38 -3.23 12.51
CA GLU A 52 9.65 -3.37 13.94
C GLU A 52 9.83 -2.02 14.66
N GLU A 53 10.31 -0.99 13.96
CA GLU A 53 10.54 0.35 14.51
C GLU A 53 9.27 1.21 14.59
N TYR A 54 8.15 0.70 14.05
CA TYR A 54 6.93 1.48 13.94
C TYR A 54 6.36 1.93 15.30
N SER A 55 6.43 1.08 16.30
CA SER A 55 5.97 1.43 17.66
C SER A 55 6.78 2.59 18.25
N GLU A 56 8.11 2.59 18.05
CA GLU A 56 9.00 3.69 18.48
C GLU A 56 8.71 4.97 17.68
N PHE A 57 8.48 4.84 16.38
CA PHE A 57 8.07 5.95 15.52
C PHE A 57 6.79 6.62 16.02
N LEU A 58 5.76 5.85 16.39
CA LEU A 58 4.52 6.38 16.95
C LEU A 58 4.76 7.10 18.29
N HIS A 59 5.59 6.52 19.17
CA HIS A 59 5.92 7.13 20.46
C HIS A 59 6.59 8.49 20.29
N LYS A 60 7.60 8.59 19.44
CA LYS A 60 8.30 9.86 19.12
C LYS A 60 7.38 10.94 18.57
N ARG A 61 6.38 10.55 17.79
CA ARG A 61 5.37 11.48 17.25
C ARG A 61 4.39 11.99 18.30
N SER A 62 4.19 11.25 19.37
CA SER A 62 3.26 11.61 20.45
C SER A 62 3.90 12.52 21.50
N GLU A 63 5.22 12.80 21.42
CA GLU A 63 5.91 13.64 22.39
C GLU A 63 5.48 15.10 22.27
N PRO A 64 5.32 15.82 23.42
CA PRO A 64 5.03 17.24 23.42
C PRO A 64 6.17 18.03 22.80
N GLY A 65 5.91 18.79 21.74
CA GLY A 65 6.92 19.61 21.05
C GLY A 65 7.40 19.04 19.71
N ALA A 66 7.03 17.83 19.32
CA ALA A 66 7.07 17.44 17.94
C ALA A 66 6.22 18.42 17.13
N ASN A 67 6.69 18.89 15.95
CA ASN A 67 5.95 19.79 15.05
C ASN A 67 4.74 19.05 14.42
N HIS A 68 3.87 18.58 15.28
CA HIS A 68 2.77 17.71 14.97
C HIS A 68 1.47 18.45 15.29
N VAL A 69 0.64 18.67 14.29
CA VAL A 69 -0.77 18.98 14.53
C VAL A 69 -1.38 17.69 15.09
N PRO A 70 -1.87 17.69 16.35
CA PRO A 70 -2.56 16.52 16.85
C PRO A 70 -3.66 16.18 15.84
N GLU A 71 -3.57 15.01 15.24
CA GLU A 71 -4.71 14.45 14.56
C GLU A 71 -5.83 14.46 15.60
N ALA A 72 -6.95 15.06 15.27
CA ALA A 72 -8.16 14.82 16.05
C ALA A 72 -8.32 13.30 15.99
N ILE A 73 -7.88 12.65 17.06
CA ILE A 73 -7.95 11.20 17.19
C ILE A 73 -9.42 10.92 16.96
N ASP A 74 -9.74 10.33 15.81
CA ASP A 74 -11.04 9.69 15.69
C ASP A 74 -11.05 8.70 16.85
N GLU A 75 -11.87 8.95 17.85
CA GLU A 75 -11.92 8.14 19.09
C GLU A 75 -12.24 6.66 18.80
N ARG A 76 -12.57 6.32 17.55
CA ARG A 76 -12.64 4.99 16.99
C ARG A 76 -11.27 4.35 16.72
N LEU A 77 -10.19 5.15 16.69
CA LEU A 77 -8.82 4.65 16.54
C LEU A 77 -8.22 4.36 17.92
N VAL A 78 -8.66 3.30 18.47
CA VAL A 78 -7.96 2.24 19.15
C VAL A 78 -6.93 2.65 20.21
N ARG A 79 -7.33 2.45 21.46
CA ARG A 79 -6.44 2.44 22.64
C ARG A 79 -5.37 1.34 22.48
N LEU A 80 -4.22 1.49 23.13
CA LEU A 80 -3.16 0.46 23.16
C LEU A 80 -3.64 -0.91 23.63
N THR A 81 -4.71 -0.95 24.47
CA THR A 81 -5.40 -2.18 24.89
C THR A 81 -6.00 -2.95 23.71
N ASP A 82 -6.43 -2.24 22.67
CA ASP A 82 -7.06 -2.84 21.49
C ASP A 82 -5.98 -3.39 20.52
N TRP A 83 -4.72 -2.96 20.66
CA TRP A 83 -3.62 -3.50 19.87
C TRP A 83 -3.31 -4.95 20.22
N GLN A 84 -3.20 -5.27 21.51
CA GLN A 84 -2.96 -6.65 21.94
C GLN A 84 -4.12 -7.57 21.56
N GLU A 85 -5.36 -7.13 21.74
CA GLU A 85 -6.55 -7.87 21.33
C GLU A 85 -6.54 -8.17 19.81
N ARG A 86 -6.15 -7.18 18.98
CA ARG A 86 -6.00 -7.40 17.54
C ARG A 86 -4.88 -8.36 17.18
N VAL A 87 -3.77 -8.35 17.91
CA VAL A 87 -2.69 -9.32 17.72
C VAL A 87 -3.18 -10.73 18.06
N ASP A 88 -3.94 -10.88 19.14
CA ASP A 88 -4.49 -12.18 19.55
C ASP A 88 -5.49 -12.70 18.49
N GLU A 89 -6.41 -11.84 18.01
CA GLU A 89 -7.33 -12.17 16.91
C GLU A 89 -6.59 -12.59 15.63
N TYR A 90 -5.53 -11.87 15.29
CA TYR A 90 -4.68 -12.20 14.14
C TYR A 90 -4.00 -13.58 14.29
N GLU A 91 -3.43 -13.88 15.47
CA GLU A 91 -2.78 -15.16 15.73
C GLU A 91 -3.79 -16.32 15.65
N ASP A 92 -4.98 -16.14 16.19
CA ASP A 92 -6.07 -17.12 16.11
C ASP A 92 -6.49 -17.36 14.66
N LEU A 93 -6.63 -16.29 13.86
CA LEU A 93 -6.95 -16.37 12.44
C LEU A 93 -5.85 -17.10 11.66
N PHE A 94 -4.58 -16.74 11.90
CA PHE A 94 -3.45 -17.41 11.24
C PHE A 94 -3.44 -18.91 11.53
N ASN A 95 -3.63 -19.31 12.78
CA ASN A 95 -3.70 -20.71 13.20
C ASN A 95 -4.87 -21.45 12.54
N ALA A 96 -6.00 -20.80 12.35
CA ALA A 96 -7.17 -21.39 11.70
C ALA A 96 -7.00 -21.58 10.19
N LEU A 97 -6.28 -20.65 9.51
CA LEU A 97 -6.17 -20.64 8.05
C LEU A 97 -4.94 -21.37 7.52
N SER A 98 -3.80 -21.31 8.21
CA SER A 98 -2.51 -21.82 7.72
C SER A 98 -2.56 -23.32 7.36
N GLY A 99 -3.29 -24.14 8.11
CA GLY A 99 -3.48 -25.56 7.81
C GLY A 99 -4.22 -25.82 6.50
N ASN A 100 -5.10 -24.93 6.07
CA ASN A 100 -5.83 -25.06 4.80
C ASN A 100 -4.93 -24.72 3.59
N TRP A 101 -3.98 -23.82 3.76
CA TRP A 101 -3.06 -23.39 2.71
C TRP A 101 -1.95 -24.40 2.37
N VAL A 102 -1.75 -25.43 3.20
CA VAL A 102 -0.83 -26.53 2.90
C VAL A 102 -1.11 -27.18 1.52
N THR A 103 -2.37 -27.12 1.07
CA THR A 103 -2.76 -27.59 -0.27
C THR A 103 -2.10 -26.80 -1.41
N LEU A 104 -1.54 -25.62 -1.15
CA LEU A 104 -0.83 -24.79 -2.13
C LEU A 104 0.67 -25.08 -2.22
N GLU A 105 1.21 -26.00 -1.40
CA GLU A 105 2.65 -26.30 -1.41
C GLU A 105 3.17 -26.72 -2.79
N ALA A 106 2.40 -27.53 -3.53
CA ALA A 106 2.78 -27.94 -4.88
C ALA A 106 2.87 -26.75 -5.88
N GLU A 107 2.02 -25.74 -5.72
CA GLU A 107 2.05 -24.53 -6.55
C GLU A 107 3.26 -23.64 -6.21
N ILE A 108 3.69 -23.65 -4.94
CA ILE A 108 4.91 -22.95 -4.52
C ILE A 108 6.17 -23.72 -4.98
N ASP A 109 6.15 -25.05 -5.00
CA ASP A 109 7.25 -25.86 -5.57
C ASP A 109 7.43 -25.56 -7.07
N GLU A 110 6.33 -25.39 -7.81
CA GLU A 110 6.37 -24.94 -9.20
C GLU A 110 6.91 -23.51 -9.32
N LEU A 111 6.46 -22.59 -8.46
CA LEU A 111 6.99 -21.21 -8.41
C LEU A 111 8.49 -21.21 -8.11
N GLN A 112 8.97 -22.03 -7.17
CA GLN A 112 10.40 -22.17 -6.87
C GLN A 112 11.21 -22.58 -8.11
N TYR A 113 10.69 -23.49 -8.90
CA TYR A 113 11.34 -23.92 -10.14
C TYR A 113 11.38 -22.77 -11.18
N LEU A 114 10.27 -22.06 -11.36
CA LEU A 114 10.15 -20.97 -12.33
C LEU A 114 10.98 -19.74 -11.93
N ALA A 115 11.00 -19.40 -10.64
CA ALA A 115 11.64 -18.21 -10.10
C ALA A 115 13.05 -18.46 -9.52
N LYS A 116 13.73 -19.54 -9.94
CA LYS A 116 15.01 -20.01 -9.35
C LYS A 116 16.09 -18.93 -9.26
N ASP A 117 16.22 -18.11 -10.30
CA ASP A 117 17.25 -17.06 -10.40
C ASP A 117 16.60 -15.65 -10.42
N MET A 118 15.47 -15.52 -9.72
CA MET A 118 14.66 -14.30 -9.69
C MET A 118 14.55 -13.73 -8.28
N ALA A 119 14.43 -12.41 -8.19
CA ALA A 119 14.05 -11.70 -6.98
C ALA A 119 12.57 -11.30 -7.03
N ILE A 120 11.85 -11.48 -5.94
CA ILE A 120 10.43 -11.17 -5.81
C ILE A 120 10.26 -10.03 -4.80
N THR A 121 9.55 -8.97 -5.16
CA THR A 121 9.09 -7.95 -4.22
C THR A 121 7.57 -8.03 -4.09
N LEU A 122 7.07 -8.20 -2.88
CA LEU A 122 5.66 -8.02 -2.54
C LEU A 122 5.48 -6.61 -1.97
N LEU A 123 4.73 -5.76 -2.66
CA LEU A 123 4.40 -4.41 -2.23
C LEU A 123 2.95 -4.37 -1.75
N ILE A 124 2.75 -4.16 -0.45
CA ILE A 124 1.47 -4.30 0.25
C ILE A 124 0.89 -2.92 0.57
N ASP A 125 -0.31 -2.68 0.08
CA ASP A 125 -1.14 -1.54 0.46
C ASP A 125 -1.50 -1.61 1.95
N GLN A 126 -1.31 -0.49 2.64
CA GLN A 126 -1.67 -0.30 4.05
C GLN A 126 -2.68 0.87 4.17
N SER A 127 -3.63 0.94 3.23
CA SER A 127 -4.67 1.96 3.24
C SER A 127 -5.81 1.62 4.20
N GLY A 128 -6.58 2.64 4.56
CA GLY A 128 -7.69 2.54 5.51
C GLY A 128 -8.84 1.65 5.04
N SER A 129 -8.98 1.40 3.74
CA SER A 129 -9.98 0.49 3.15
C SER A 129 -9.74 -0.99 3.51
N LEU A 130 -8.50 -1.32 3.89
CA LEU A 130 -8.13 -2.65 4.37
C LEU A 130 -8.48 -2.91 5.84
N LEU A 131 -8.95 -1.90 6.59
CA LEU A 131 -9.25 -2.04 8.02
C LEU A 131 -10.29 -3.14 8.27
N GLY A 132 -10.05 -3.97 9.28
CA GLY A 132 -10.91 -5.11 9.65
C GLY A 132 -10.38 -6.43 9.07
N ASP A 133 -11.27 -7.27 8.56
CA ASP A 133 -10.96 -8.63 8.12
C ASP A 133 -9.92 -8.69 7.00
N LYS A 134 -9.90 -7.71 6.09
CA LYS A 134 -9.00 -7.68 4.95
C LYS A 134 -7.53 -7.66 5.40
N ILE A 135 -7.15 -6.73 6.29
CA ILE A 135 -5.75 -6.64 6.73
C ILE A 135 -5.33 -7.83 7.57
N MET A 136 -6.25 -8.41 8.36
CA MET A 136 -5.99 -9.60 9.15
C MET A 136 -5.68 -10.82 8.26
N HIS A 137 -6.49 -11.05 7.24
CA HIS A 137 -6.27 -12.12 6.27
C HIS A 137 -5.00 -11.87 5.43
N LEU A 138 -4.76 -10.62 5.04
CA LEU A 138 -3.57 -10.26 4.27
C LEU A 138 -2.29 -10.48 5.07
N ALA A 139 -2.26 -10.11 6.35
CA ALA A 139 -1.14 -10.35 7.24
C ALA A 139 -0.91 -11.87 7.44
N ALA A 140 -1.98 -12.63 7.67
CA ALA A 140 -1.89 -14.09 7.80
C ALA A 140 -1.38 -14.76 6.51
N ALA A 141 -1.87 -14.33 5.35
CA ALA A 141 -1.42 -14.80 4.05
C ALA A 141 0.06 -14.46 3.81
N THR A 142 0.46 -13.23 4.13
CA THR A 142 1.84 -12.75 3.98
C THR A 142 2.80 -13.54 4.86
N ARG A 143 2.44 -13.80 6.13
CA ARG A 143 3.24 -14.62 7.04
C ARG A 143 3.41 -16.03 6.50
N TRP A 144 2.33 -16.67 6.10
CA TRP A 144 2.39 -18.04 5.57
C TRP A 144 3.24 -18.12 4.29
N LEU A 145 3.04 -17.21 3.34
CA LEU A 145 3.85 -17.14 2.13
C LEU A 145 5.32 -16.92 2.43
N ALA A 146 5.65 -16.03 3.37
CA ALA A 146 7.03 -15.78 3.75
C ALA A 146 7.69 -17.05 4.32
N GLN A 147 7.01 -17.79 5.20
CA GLN A 147 7.50 -19.06 5.75
C GLN A 147 7.75 -20.09 4.65
N GLU A 148 6.82 -20.22 3.69
CA GLU A 148 6.94 -21.18 2.60
C GLU A 148 8.01 -20.76 1.56
N PHE A 149 8.17 -19.47 1.30
CA PHE A 149 9.23 -18.95 0.43
C PHE A 149 10.61 -19.13 1.06
N GLU A 150 10.76 -18.83 2.35
CA GLU A 150 12.01 -19.06 3.10
C GLU A 150 12.40 -20.55 3.12
N LYS A 151 11.44 -21.43 3.38
CA LYS A 151 11.64 -22.89 3.37
C LYS A 151 12.18 -23.41 2.03
N ARG A 152 11.81 -22.75 0.92
CA ARG A 152 12.23 -23.11 -0.44
C ARG A 152 13.43 -22.30 -0.95
N GLY A 153 13.94 -21.36 -0.16
CA GLY A 153 15.10 -20.54 -0.54
C GLY A 153 14.81 -19.56 -1.68
N LEU A 154 13.56 -19.14 -1.86
CA LEU A 154 13.20 -18.05 -2.77
C LEU A 154 13.83 -16.72 -2.28
N VAL A 155 14.27 -15.88 -3.22
CA VAL A 155 14.81 -14.57 -2.92
C VAL A 155 13.67 -13.55 -2.98
N PHE A 156 13.28 -12.98 -1.83
CA PHE A 156 12.13 -12.08 -1.78
C PHE A 156 12.24 -11.02 -0.68
N GLU A 157 11.55 -9.91 -0.89
CA GLU A 157 11.29 -8.89 0.13
C GLU A 157 9.79 -8.59 0.26
N ILE A 158 9.40 -8.06 1.40
CA ILE A 158 8.02 -7.63 1.69
C ILE A 158 8.07 -6.17 2.12
N LEU A 159 7.39 -5.33 1.37
CA LEU A 159 7.27 -3.90 1.56
C LEU A 159 5.83 -3.51 1.85
N GLY A 160 5.63 -2.43 2.59
CA GLY A 160 4.33 -1.83 2.80
C GLY A 160 4.33 -0.34 2.52
N PHE A 161 3.20 0.22 2.15
CA PHE A 161 3.08 1.65 1.90
C PHE A 161 1.76 2.22 2.39
N THR A 162 1.85 3.41 2.97
CA THR A 162 0.74 4.24 3.41
C THR A 162 1.21 5.69 3.53
N THR A 163 0.40 6.54 4.13
CA THR A 163 0.80 7.89 4.55
C THR A 163 1.03 7.96 6.05
N SER A 164 1.85 8.92 6.48
CA SER A 164 2.12 9.14 7.91
C SER A 164 0.92 9.73 8.65
N MET A 165 0.02 10.38 7.94
CA MET A 165 -1.16 11.08 8.49
C MET A 165 -2.36 10.92 7.57
N TRP A 166 -3.55 11.09 8.13
CA TRP A 166 -4.74 11.36 7.36
C TRP A 166 -4.75 12.81 6.87
N LYS A 167 -5.21 13.05 5.64
CA LYS A 167 -5.51 14.37 5.09
C LYS A 167 -4.33 15.35 5.10
N GLY A 168 -3.10 14.85 4.88
CA GLY A 168 -2.01 15.66 4.36
C GLY A 168 -0.83 15.99 5.27
N GLY A 169 -0.76 15.60 6.49
CA GLY A 169 0.42 15.67 7.34
C GLY A 169 1.14 17.04 7.42
N GLN A 170 2.46 17.00 7.63
CA GLN A 170 3.32 18.18 7.72
C GLN A 170 3.50 18.88 6.35
N SER A 171 3.53 18.12 5.26
CA SER A 171 3.60 18.65 3.89
C SER A 171 2.44 19.59 3.62
N ARG A 172 1.22 19.21 4.00
CA ARG A 172 0.05 20.08 3.88
C ARG A 172 0.12 21.28 4.82
N THR A 173 0.61 21.10 6.04
CA THR A 173 0.79 22.17 7.01
C THR A 173 1.75 23.24 6.47
N GLN A 174 2.88 22.82 5.88
CA GLN A 174 3.81 23.72 5.22
C GLN A 174 3.17 24.44 4.03
N TRP A 175 2.46 23.73 3.16
CA TRP A 175 1.74 24.36 2.04
C TRP A 175 0.74 25.44 2.49
N LEU A 176 0.04 25.21 3.61
CA LEU A 176 -0.85 26.21 4.20
C LEU A 176 -0.08 27.44 4.67
N ALA A 177 1.07 27.26 5.33
CA ALA A 177 1.92 28.34 5.82
C ALA A 177 2.55 29.15 4.67
N ASP A 178 2.85 28.51 3.54
CA ASP A 178 3.43 29.13 2.35
C ASP A 178 2.39 29.86 1.48
N GLY A 179 1.16 30.04 1.99
CA GLY A 179 0.10 30.80 1.33
C GLY A 179 -0.70 30.02 0.27
N ARG A 180 -0.66 28.71 0.31
CA ARG A 180 -1.45 27.81 -0.56
C ARG A 180 -1.18 28.02 -2.06
N PRO A 181 0.06 27.85 -2.52
CA PRO A 181 0.35 27.95 -3.95
C PRO A 181 -0.52 26.98 -4.76
N GLU A 182 -0.93 27.42 -5.94
CA GLU A 182 -1.79 26.62 -6.83
C GLU A 182 -1.06 25.38 -7.36
N TYR A 183 -1.78 24.30 -7.57
CA TYR A 183 -1.29 23.02 -8.09
C TYR A 183 -0.07 22.48 -7.32
N PRO A 184 -0.21 22.26 -6.01
CA PRO A 184 0.93 21.93 -5.17
C PRO A 184 1.57 20.57 -5.49
N GLY A 185 0.84 19.66 -6.11
CA GLY A 185 1.27 18.27 -6.20
C GLY A 185 0.87 17.47 -4.95
N ARG A 186 1.62 16.43 -4.61
CA ARG A 186 1.37 15.63 -3.41
C ARG A 186 1.53 16.49 -2.15
N LEU A 187 0.54 16.38 -1.24
CA LEU A 187 0.42 17.16 0.00
C LEU A 187 0.40 16.29 1.27
N ASN A 188 0.76 15.03 1.19
CA ASN A 188 0.87 14.15 2.35
C ASN A 188 2.30 13.66 2.55
N ASP A 189 2.59 13.19 3.77
CA ASP A 189 3.88 12.62 4.14
C ASP A 189 3.78 11.11 3.93
N LEU A 190 4.70 10.52 3.16
CA LEU A 190 4.72 9.07 2.93
C LEU A 190 5.26 8.33 4.14
N LEU A 191 4.73 7.15 4.36
CA LEU A 191 5.27 6.15 5.26
C LEU A 191 5.44 4.84 4.50
N HIS A 192 6.68 4.49 4.21
CA HIS A 192 7.05 3.23 3.61
C HIS A 192 7.65 2.30 4.66
N LEU A 193 7.28 1.03 4.61
CA LEU A 193 7.66 0.02 5.59
C LEU A 193 8.40 -1.12 4.93
N VAL A 194 9.48 -1.55 5.55
CA VAL A 194 10.19 -2.77 5.19
C VAL A 194 9.84 -3.83 6.23
N TYR A 195 8.94 -4.75 5.87
CA TYR A 195 8.57 -5.88 6.72
C TYR A 195 9.64 -6.97 6.72
N LYS A 196 10.23 -7.21 5.55
CA LYS A 196 11.32 -8.14 5.36
C LYS A 196 12.18 -7.67 4.19
N SER A 197 13.46 -7.43 4.40
CA SER A 197 14.39 -7.23 3.30
C SER A 197 14.86 -8.58 2.72
N TYR A 198 15.52 -8.55 1.55
CA TYR A 198 15.94 -9.76 0.84
C TYR A 198 16.85 -10.66 1.68
N ASP A 199 17.72 -10.06 2.47
CA ASP A 199 18.78 -10.78 3.21
C ASP A 199 18.37 -11.12 4.65
N ASP A 200 17.20 -10.64 5.11
CA ASP A 200 16.68 -10.88 6.46
C ASP A 200 15.60 -11.98 6.44
N LYS A 201 15.18 -12.40 7.62
CA LYS A 201 13.98 -13.23 7.83
C LYS A 201 12.83 -12.34 8.28
N LEU A 202 11.61 -12.76 7.95
CA LEU A 202 10.43 -12.09 8.50
C LEU A 202 10.36 -12.35 10.00
N SER A 203 10.34 -11.28 10.79
CA SER A 203 10.14 -11.39 12.23
C SER A 203 8.65 -11.37 12.60
N GLU A 204 8.32 -11.96 13.74
CA GLU A 204 6.96 -11.96 14.27
C GLU A 204 6.48 -10.52 14.60
N ASP A 205 7.36 -9.66 15.09
CA ASP A 205 7.01 -8.29 15.44
C ASP A 205 6.77 -7.44 14.18
N ALA A 206 7.54 -7.65 13.12
CA ALA A 206 7.30 -7.00 11.84
C ALA A 206 5.90 -7.35 11.28
N ILE A 207 5.55 -8.63 11.24
CA ILE A 207 4.25 -9.03 10.69
C ILE A 207 3.08 -8.58 11.57
N ARG A 208 3.22 -8.59 12.90
CA ARG A 208 2.21 -8.04 13.81
C ARG A 208 1.97 -6.55 13.57
N THR A 209 3.01 -5.80 13.21
CA THR A 209 2.88 -4.38 12.85
C THR A 209 1.90 -4.17 11.69
N MET A 210 1.78 -5.12 10.75
CA MET A 210 0.87 -5.02 9.60
C MET A 210 -0.60 -4.84 10.03
N VAL A 211 -1.01 -5.44 11.14
CA VAL A 211 -2.39 -5.32 11.65
C VAL A 211 -2.57 -4.15 12.62
N HIS A 212 -1.57 -3.28 12.78
CA HIS A 212 -1.66 -2.13 13.66
C HIS A 212 -2.63 -1.08 13.08
N PRO A 213 -3.72 -0.72 13.78
CA PRO A 213 -4.80 0.08 13.21
C PRO A 213 -4.39 1.52 12.86
N GLN A 214 -3.40 2.07 13.55
CA GLN A 214 -2.88 3.41 13.26
C GLN A 214 -1.96 3.45 12.02
N LEU A 215 -1.60 2.30 11.48
CA LEU A 215 -0.83 2.19 10.25
C LEU A 215 -1.70 2.42 9.01
N LEU A 216 -2.98 2.03 9.07
CA LEU A 216 -3.89 2.02 7.93
C LEU A 216 -4.44 3.42 7.66
N ARG A 217 -3.92 4.10 6.61
CA ARG A 217 -4.27 5.49 6.28
C ARG A 217 -4.56 5.68 4.79
N GLU A 218 -4.02 6.73 4.18
CA GLU A 218 -4.18 7.02 2.76
C GLU A 218 -3.05 6.36 1.94
N ASN A 219 -3.20 6.26 0.63
CA ASN A 219 -2.26 5.55 -0.23
C ASN A 219 -1.83 6.37 -1.44
N VAL A 220 -0.50 6.41 -1.69
CA VAL A 220 0.13 7.09 -2.83
C VAL A 220 0.88 6.05 -3.66
N ASP A 221 0.14 5.26 -4.41
CA ASP A 221 0.60 4.03 -5.08
C ASP A 221 1.73 4.26 -6.09
N GLY A 222 1.67 5.37 -6.84
CA GLY A 222 2.69 5.65 -7.85
C GLY A 222 4.09 5.83 -7.27
N GLU A 223 4.23 6.60 -6.16
CA GLU A 223 5.52 6.77 -5.48
C GLU A 223 5.96 5.49 -4.77
N ALA A 224 5.02 4.74 -4.20
CA ALA A 224 5.31 3.45 -3.57
C ALA A 224 5.80 2.42 -4.60
N LEU A 225 5.14 2.37 -5.77
CA LEU A 225 5.54 1.51 -6.88
C LEU A 225 6.95 1.85 -7.39
N GLN A 226 7.27 3.14 -7.56
CA GLN A 226 8.60 3.59 -7.95
C GLN A 226 9.64 3.19 -6.91
N TRP A 227 9.37 3.40 -5.61
CA TRP A 227 10.26 3.02 -4.53
C TRP A 227 10.56 1.52 -4.50
N ALA A 228 9.54 0.69 -4.67
CA ALA A 228 9.70 -0.77 -4.71
C ALA A 228 10.51 -1.21 -5.95
N ALA A 229 10.22 -0.62 -7.11
CA ALA A 229 10.96 -0.89 -8.36
C ALA A 229 12.43 -0.49 -8.24
N ASP A 230 12.75 0.68 -7.66
CA ASP A 230 14.12 1.15 -7.45
C ASP A 230 14.92 0.23 -6.52
N ARG A 231 14.26 -0.39 -5.53
CA ARG A 231 14.87 -1.38 -4.64
C ARG A 231 15.16 -2.69 -5.37
N LEU A 232 14.17 -3.18 -6.10
CA LEU A 232 14.25 -4.43 -6.86
C LEU A 232 15.27 -4.31 -8.00
N ASP A 233 15.36 -3.15 -8.66
CA ASP A 233 16.31 -2.95 -9.77
C ASP A 233 17.78 -3.08 -9.36
N ARG A 234 18.10 -2.79 -8.10
CA ARG A 234 19.44 -2.95 -7.52
C ARG A 234 19.83 -4.41 -7.27
N ARG A 235 18.88 -5.33 -7.41
CA ARG A 235 19.16 -6.76 -7.21
C ARG A 235 19.95 -7.31 -8.39
N LYS A 236 20.78 -8.34 -8.08
CA LYS A 236 21.68 -9.00 -9.04
C LYS A 236 21.04 -10.16 -9.78
N GLU A 237 19.86 -10.60 -9.31
CA GLU A 237 19.12 -11.69 -9.92
C GLU A 237 18.70 -11.31 -11.36
N ASP A 238 18.74 -12.29 -12.27
CA ASP A 238 18.45 -12.06 -13.68
C ASP A 238 16.96 -11.73 -13.91
N GLY A 239 16.05 -12.37 -13.19
CA GLY A 239 14.62 -12.08 -13.21
C GLY A 239 14.20 -11.24 -12.01
N LYS A 240 13.26 -10.31 -12.23
CA LYS A 240 12.76 -9.39 -11.20
C LYS A 240 11.25 -9.31 -11.28
N LEU A 241 10.59 -9.74 -10.20
CA LEU A 241 9.13 -9.79 -10.10
C LEU A 241 8.63 -8.81 -9.05
N LEU A 242 7.77 -7.88 -9.42
CA LEU A 242 7.12 -6.93 -8.52
C LEU A 242 5.62 -7.18 -8.50
N VAL A 243 5.09 -7.58 -7.36
CA VAL A 243 3.66 -7.86 -7.15
C VAL A 243 3.09 -6.88 -6.15
N ILE A 244 2.10 -6.09 -6.58
CA ILE A 244 1.36 -5.17 -5.74
C ILE A 244 0.11 -5.89 -5.22
N VAL A 245 -0.17 -5.76 -3.92
CA VAL A 245 -1.40 -6.27 -3.29
C VAL A 245 -2.17 -5.08 -2.74
N SER A 246 -3.36 -4.81 -3.29
CA SER A 246 -4.16 -3.63 -2.93
C SER A 246 -5.66 -3.92 -3.04
N ASP A 247 -6.49 -3.12 -2.36
CA ASP A 247 -7.96 -3.23 -2.42
C ASP A 247 -8.63 -2.02 -3.06
N GLY A 248 -7.88 -1.16 -3.76
CA GLY A 248 -8.46 0.04 -4.33
C GLY A 248 -7.60 0.83 -5.31
N ALA A 249 -8.06 2.02 -5.59
CA ALA A 249 -7.34 3.05 -6.34
C ALA A 249 -6.50 3.91 -5.38
N PRO A 250 -5.47 4.63 -5.89
CA PRO A 250 -4.71 5.58 -5.09
C PRO A 250 -5.59 6.72 -4.59
N VAL A 251 -5.60 6.93 -3.26
CA VAL A 251 -6.40 7.96 -2.59
C VAL A 251 -5.58 8.68 -1.53
N ASP A 252 -5.36 9.96 -1.75
CA ASP A 252 -4.95 10.94 -0.72
C ASP A 252 -5.79 12.20 -0.87
N ASP A 253 -6.69 12.42 0.08
CA ASP A 253 -7.70 13.47 0.02
C ASP A 253 -7.09 14.85 -0.18
N SER A 254 -6.01 15.16 0.54
CA SER A 254 -5.38 16.48 0.46
C SER A 254 -4.75 16.74 -0.90
N THR A 255 -4.18 15.74 -1.52
CA THR A 255 -3.61 15.81 -2.87
C THR A 255 -4.71 15.92 -3.93
N LEU A 256 -5.71 15.03 -3.87
CA LEU A 256 -6.79 14.99 -4.87
C LEU A 256 -7.63 16.26 -4.89
N VAL A 257 -7.95 16.84 -3.72
CA VAL A 257 -8.72 18.09 -3.62
C VAL A 257 -8.01 19.26 -4.30
N GLN A 258 -6.69 19.30 -4.30
CA GLN A 258 -5.91 20.42 -4.84
C GLN A 258 -5.45 20.21 -6.30
N ASN A 259 -5.33 18.96 -6.75
CA ASN A 259 -4.77 18.64 -8.06
C ASN A 259 -5.76 17.91 -9.00
N GLY A 260 -6.96 17.59 -8.50
CA GLY A 260 -8.02 16.92 -9.26
C GLY A 260 -8.04 15.39 -9.12
N PRO A 261 -9.20 14.76 -9.40
CA PRO A 261 -9.49 13.38 -9.04
C PRO A 261 -8.65 12.33 -9.80
N SER A 262 -8.13 12.68 -10.98
CA SER A 262 -7.32 11.77 -11.79
C SER A 262 -5.81 11.92 -11.58
N PHE A 263 -5.37 12.86 -10.72
CA PHE A 263 -3.96 13.21 -10.57
C PHE A 263 -3.10 12.02 -10.17
N MET A 264 -3.51 11.28 -9.14
CA MET A 264 -2.75 10.14 -8.61
C MET A 264 -2.83 8.91 -9.52
N VAL A 265 -3.98 8.63 -10.11
CA VAL A 265 -4.15 7.52 -11.07
C VAL A 265 -3.29 7.74 -12.32
N ARG A 266 -3.20 8.97 -12.82
CA ARG A 266 -2.30 9.29 -13.95
C ARG A 266 -0.83 9.07 -13.59
N HIS A 267 -0.43 9.42 -12.36
CA HIS A 267 0.93 9.17 -11.89
C HIS A 267 1.22 7.66 -11.80
N LEU A 268 0.33 6.89 -11.15
CA LEU A 268 0.44 5.44 -11.09
C LEU A 268 0.60 4.82 -12.49
N SER A 269 -0.23 5.25 -13.45
CA SER A 269 -0.15 4.78 -14.83
C SER A 269 1.18 5.12 -15.48
N ALA A 270 1.68 6.35 -15.29
CA ALA A 270 2.96 6.77 -15.85
C ALA A 270 4.16 5.98 -15.28
N VAL A 271 4.15 5.71 -13.97
CA VAL A 271 5.21 4.90 -13.32
C VAL A 271 5.13 3.45 -13.80
N ARG A 272 3.93 2.86 -13.85
CA ARG A 272 3.71 1.52 -14.41
C ARG A 272 4.25 1.40 -15.84
N ASP A 273 3.90 2.35 -16.70
CA ASP A 273 4.31 2.34 -18.11
C ASP A 273 5.84 2.49 -18.23
N ALA A 274 6.47 3.33 -17.42
CA ALA A 274 7.92 3.47 -17.38
C ALA A 274 8.64 2.18 -16.95
N ILE A 275 8.07 1.44 -15.97
CA ILE A 275 8.60 0.13 -15.55
C ILE A 275 8.44 -0.89 -16.69
N ALA A 276 7.28 -0.91 -17.35
CA ALA A 276 7.04 -1.81 -18.48
C ALA A 276 7.96 -1.50 -19.67
N ASP A 277 8.20 -0.23 -19.99
CA ASP A 277 9.09 0.20 -21.09
C ASP A 277 10.56 -0.15 -20.81
N ALA A 278 10.98 -0.17 -19.55
CA ALA A 278 12.35 -0.57 -19.16
C ALA A 278 12.58 -2.07 -19.29
N ASP A 279 11.53 -2.89 -19.30
CA ASP A 279 11.54 -4.36 -19.47
C ASP A 279 12.49 -5.12 -18.51
N SER A 280 12.91 -4.47 -17.44
CA SER A 280 13.80 -5.07 -16.42
C SER A 280 13.05 -5.72 -15.27
N ILE A 281 11.78 -5.34 -15.07
CA ILE A 281 10.93 -5.82 -13.98
C ILE A 281 9.59 -6.27 -14.55
N GLN A 282 9.20 -7.50 -14.21
CA GLN A 282 7.86 -8.01 -14.51
C GLN A 282 6.89 -7.57 -13.41
N LEU A 283 5.85 -6.82 -13.80
CA LEU A 283 4.91 -6.18 -12.88
C LEU A 283 3.54 -6.83 -12.90
N GLY A 284 3.00 -7.16 -11.72
CA GLY A 284 1.66 -7.70 -11.59
C GLY A 284 0.93 -7.19 -10.35
N GLY A 285 -0.37 -7.48 -10.27
CA GLY A 285 -1.22 -7.04 -9.17
C GLY A 285 -2.16 -8.11 -8.63
N VAL A 286 -2.43 -8.05 -7.33
CA VAL A 286 -3.44 -8.86 -6.66
C VAL A 286 -4.46 -7.94 -6.00
N GLY A 287 -5.73 -8.09 -6.39
CA GLY A 287 -6.84 -7.30 -5.87
C GLY A 287 -7.59 -8.01 -4.75
N ILE A 288 -7.81 -7.31 -3.63
CA ILE A 288 -8.58 -7.81 -2.48
C ILE A 288 -9.99 -7.23 -2.54
N GLY A 289 -10.93 -7.97 -3.12
CA GLY A 289 -12.30 -7.50 -3.34
C GLY A 289 -12.40 -6.32 -4.32
N TYR A 290 -11.36 -6.09 -5.13
CA TYR A 290 -11.26 -5.03 -6.11
C TYR A 290 -10.52 -5.51 -7.36
N ASP A 291 -11.02 -5.15 -8.55
CA ASP A 291 -10.36 -5.53 -9.80
C ASP A 291 -9.19 -4.57 -10.11
N VAL A 292 -7.97 -5.05 -9.89
CA VAL A 292 -6.73 -4.31 -10.20
C VAL A 292 -6.27 -4.48 -11.65
N GLY A 293 -6.97 -5.26 -12.47
CA GLY A 293 -6.71 -5.42 -13.91
C GLY A 293 -6.81 -4.12 -14.71
N LEU A 294 -7.43 -3.08 -14.11
CA LEU A 294 -7.40 -1.71 -14.64
C LEU A 294 -6.00 -1.09 -14.62
N TYR A 295 -5.13 -1.56 -13.72
CA TYR A 295 -3.78 -1.01 -13.54
C TYR A 295 -2.69 -1.98 -13.99
N TYR A 296 -2.88 -3.30 -13.84
CA TYR A 296 -1.85 -4.31 -14.08
C TYR A 296 -2.33 -5.36 -15.07
N SER A 297 -1.58 -5.57 -16.16
CA SER A 297 -1.93 -6.51 -17.23
C SER A 297 -1.85 -7.98 -16.78
N VAL A 298 -0.96 -8.29 -15.83
CA VAL A 298 -0.92 -9.56 -15.14
C VAL A 298 -1.53 -9.37 -13.76
N SER A 299 -2.74 -9.85 -13.57
CA SER A 299 -3.44 -9.63 -12.30
C SER A 299 -4.45 -10.72 -11.99
N GLU A 300 -4.66 -10.91 -10.70
CA GLU A 300 -5.73 -11.73 -10.14
C GLU A 300 -6.48 -10.93 -9.08
N SER A 301 -7.77 -11.22 -8.89
CA SER A 301 -8.60 -10.58 -7.87
C SER A 301 -9.55 -11.60 -7.27
N ASP A 302 -9.83 -11.49 -5.98
CA ASP A 302 -10.79 -12.36 -5.32
C ASP A 302 -11.52 -11.62 -4.19
N GLU A 303 -12.80 -11.94 -3.98
CA GLU A 303 -13.58 -11.48 -2.84
C GLU A 303 -13.40 -12.39 -1.62
N ASP A 304 -12.98 -13.65 -1.84
CA ASP A 304 -12.71 -14.62 -0.80
C ASP A 304 -11.28 -14.40 -0.25
N LEU A 305 -11.21 -13.77 0.91
CA LEU A 305 -9.96 -13.40 1.56
C LEU A 305 -9.05 -14.60 1.88
N THR A 306 -9.61 -15.80 1.99
CA THR A 306 -8.82 -17.03 2.26
C THR A 306 -7.98 -17.44 1.05
N LYS A 307 -8.25 -16.89 -0.14
CA LYS A 307 -7.53 -17.17 -1.38
C LYS A 307 -6.39 -16.21 -1.69
N ILE A 308 -6.15 -15.21 -0.85
CA ILE A 308 -5.06 -14.24 -1.06
C ILE A 308 -3.72 -14.93 -1.35
N PRO A 309 -3.24 -15.95 -0.57
CA PRO A 309 -1.98 -16.60 -0.88
C PRO A 309 -1.96 -17.25 -2.26
N LYS A 310 -3.06 -17.90 -2.64
CA LYS A 310 -3.20 -18.54 -3.95
C LYS A 310 -3.06 -17.50 -5.08
N ARG A 311 -3.74 -16.35 -4.98
CA ARG A 311 -3.68 -15.30 -6.01
C ARG A 311 -2.28 -14.70 -6.13
N ILE A 312 -1.58 -14.51 -5.01
CA ILE A 312 -0.18 -14.05 -5.03
C ILE A 312 0.72 -15.06 -5.75
N ILE A 313 0.58 -16.36 -5.45
CA ILE A 313 1.35 -17.43 -6.12
C ILE A 313 1.05 -17.45 -7.63
N GLU A 314 -0.22 -17.37 -8.04
CA GLU A 314 -0.64 -17.38 -9.44
C GLU A 314 -0.04 -16.20 -10.22
N VAL A 315 -0.08 -14.99 -9.67
CA VAL A 315 0.55 -13.81 -10.29
C VAL A 315 2.07 -13.98 -10.37
N CYS A 316 2.74 -14.41 -9.30
CA CYS A 316 4.18 -14.66 -9.32
C CYS A 316 4.58 -15.68 -10.41
N LYS A 317 3.83 -16.80 -10.54
CA LYS A 317 4.06 -17.81 -11.58
C LYS A 317 3.89 -17.25 -12.98
N ALA A 318 2.82 -16.47 -13.21
CA ALA A 318 2.57 -15.84 -14.49
C ALA A 318 3.70 -14.88 -14.89
N LEU A 319 4.18 -14.05 -13.95
CA LEU A 319 5.30 -13.14 -14.17
C LEU A 319 6.61 -13.89 -14.43
N ALA A 320 6.90 -14.96 -13.68
CA ALA A 320 8.10 -15.77 -13.87
C ALA A 320 8.16 -16.43 -15.26
N LEU A 321 7.01 -16.86 -15.78
CA LEU A 321 6.89 -17.41 -17.14
C LEU A 321 7.11 -16.33 -18.23
N HIS A 322 6.83 -15.06 -17.95
CA HIS A 322 7.13 -13.95 -18.87
C HIS A 322 8.60 -13.57 -18.86
N ALA A 323 9.24 -13.54 -17.68
CA ALA A 323 10.65 -13.22 -17.53
C ALA A 323 11.60 -14.27 -18.15
N GLY A 324 11.15 -15.50 -18.32
CA GLY A 324 11.93 -16.60 -18.91
C GLY A 324 11.90 -16.68 -20.44
N LYS A 325 11.27 -15.73 -21.11
CA LYS A 325 11.19 -15.66 -22.58
C LYS A 325 12.16 -14.64 -23.15
#